data_d6dc63e41b46f5a86a162a2b80452257
#
_entry.id   d6dc63e41b46f5a86a162a2b80452257
#
_cell.length_a   1.000
_cell.length_b   1.000
_cell.length_c   1.000
_cell.angle_alpha   90.00
_cell.angle_beta   90.00
_cell.angle_gamma   90.00
#
_symmetry.space_group_name_H-M   'P 1'
#
loop_
_entity.id
_entity.type
_entity.pdbx_description
1 polymer ?
#
loop_
_entity_poly.entity_id
_entity_poly.type
_entity_poly.pdbx_seq_one_letter_code
_entity_poly.pdbx_strand_id
1 'polypeptide(L)'
;MKKKRDYVGYLMYFLKILVPAIVAVFILRGFFLIPVRVDGHSMQETLNQGDMIVMEKFSAIKRFDVVVFKTDTGSILIKRVIGLPGEAVRYENDQLYVNNQPIAEPYLTKNRKKDHETMPYTTNF
;
A
#
# COMPACT_ATOMS: atom_id res chain seq x y z
N MET A 1 -12.15 -49.85 -37.19
CA MET A 1 -12.01 -48.39 -37.36
C MET A 1 -11.77 -47.78 -35.98
N LYS A 2 -10.54 -47.27 -35.75
CA LYS A 2 -10.21 -46.60 -34.48
C LYS A 2 -10.90 -45.22 -34.45
N LYS A 3 -11.86 -45.05 -33.57
CA LYS A 3 -12.51 -43.77 -33.28
C LYS A 3 -11.42 -42.78 -32.84
N LYS A 4 -10.98 -41.89 -33.75
CA LYS A 4 -10.14 -40.74 -33.34
C LYS A 4 -10.88 -40.00 -32.26
N ARG A 5 -10.42 -40.08 -31.01
CA ARG A 5 -10.96 -39.30 -29.91
C ARG A 5 -10.79 -37.84 -30.29
N ASP A 6 -11.89 -37.09 -30.31
CA ASP A 6 -11.92 -35.69 -30.70
C ASP A 6 -11.31 -34.82 -29.57
N TYR A 7 -10.02 -35.07 -29.26
CA TYR A 7 -9.27 -34.28 -28.28
C TYR A 7 -9.24 -32.79 -28.65
N VAL A 8 -9.28 -32.49 -29.95
CA VAL A 8 -9.33 -31.10 -30.45
C VAL A 8 -10.63 -30.42 -30.06
N GLY A 9 -11.77 -31.13 -30.14
CA GLY A 9 -13.07 -30.60 -29.72
C GLY A 9 -13.11 -30.28 -28.21
N TYR A 10 -12.61 -31.20 -27.37
CA TYR A 10 -12.51 -30.97 -25.93
C TYR A 10 -11.54 -29.84 -25.59
N LEU A 11 -10.41 -29.75 -26.28
CA LEU A 11 -9.45 -28.66 -26.09
C LEU A 11 -10.05 -27.31 -26.46
N MET A 12 -10.74 -27.23 -27.58
CA MET A 12 -11.41 -25.99 -28.02
C MET A 12 -12.53 -25.56 -27.04
N TYR A 13 -13.28 -26.51 -26.50
CA TYR A 13 -14.30 -26.22 -25.48
C TYR A 13 -13.67 -25.71 -24.17
N PHE A 14 -12.60 -26.35 -23.73
CA PHE A 14 -11.86 -25.93 -22.54
C PHE A 14 -11.27 -24.51 -22.71
N LEU A 15 -10.67 -24.21 -23.87
CA LEU A 15 -10.15 -22.89 -24.20
C LEU A 15 -11.24 -21.81 -24.23
N LYS A 16 -12.45 -22.12 -24.74
CA LYS A 16 -13.59 -21.19 -24.76
C LYS A 16 -14.06 -20.78 -23.36
N ILE A 17 -13.84 -21.59 -22.34
CA ILE A 17 -14.16 -21.28 -20.94
C ILE A 17 -12.96 -20.64 -20.24
N LEU A 18 -11.76 -21.17 -20.44
CA LEU A 18 -10.56 -20.75 -19.74
C LEU A 18 -10.12 -19.32 -20.14
N VAL A 19 -10.16 -19.01 -21.43
CA VAL A 19 -9.71 -17.68 -21.92
C VAL A 19 -10.56 -16.55 -21.35
N PRO A 20 -11.90 -16.55 -21.41
CA PRO A 20 -12.68 -15.48 -20.81
C PRO A 20 -12.56 -15.41 -19.29
N ALA A 21 -12.37 -16.54 -18.61
CA ALA A 21 -12.13 -16.56 -17.16
C ALA A 21 -10.80 -15.86 -16.81
N ILE A 22 -9.73 -16.14 -17.54
CA ILE A 22 -8.43 -15.46 -17.37
C ILE A 22 -8.57 -13.96 -17.66
N VAL A 23 -9.22 -13.58 -18.76
CA VAL A 23 -9.46 -12.19 -19.13
C VAL A 23 -10.25 -11.47 -18.04
N ALA A 24 -11.31 -12.08 -17.51
CA ALA A 24 -12.08 -11.53 -16.41
C ALA A 24 -11.23 -11.29 -15.15
N VAL A 25 -10.36 -12.23 -14.79
CA VAL A 25 -9.43 -12.08 -13.66
C VAL A 25 -8.43 -10.94 -13.93
N PHE A 26 -7.91 -10.80 -15.14
CA PHE A 26 -7.00 -9.70 -15.49
C PHE A 26 -7.70 -8.33 -15.44
N ILE A 27 -8.93 -8.24 -15.92
CA ILE A 27 -9.73 -7.00 -15.85
C ILE A 27 -10.00 -6.63 -14.39
N LEU A 28 -10.46 -7.58 -13.58
CA LEU A 28 -10.72 -7.36 -12.16
C LEU A 28 -9.44 -6.93 -11.43
N ARG A 29 -8.31 -7.62 -11.65
CA ARG A 29 -7.02 -7.26 -11.05
C ARG A 29 -6.52 -5.90 -11.52
N GLY A 30 -6.64 -5.58 -12.80
CA GLY A 30 -6.24 -4.28 -13.35
C GLY A 30 -7.06 -3.10 -12.80
N PHE A 31 -8.30 -3.35 -12.36
CA PHE A 31 -9.13 -2.34 -11.72
C PHE A 31 -8.74 -2.06 -10.26
N PHE A 32 -8.13 -3.07 -9.59
CA PHE A 32 -7.77 -3.01 -8.18
C PHE A 32 -6.33 -2.52 -7.93
N LEU A 33 -5.45 -2.62 -8.91
CA LEU A 33 -4.03 -2.32 -8.78
C LEU A 33 -3.66 -1.14 -9.69
N ILE A 34 -3.18 -0.06 -9.10
CA ILE A 34 -2.76 1.14 -9.83
C ILE A 34 -1.26 1.33 -9.64
N PRO A 35 -0.47 1.35 -10.73
CA PRO A 35 0.94 1.71 -10.64
C PRO A 35 1.07 3.21 -10.35
N VAL A 36 1.85 3.54 -9.34
CA VAL A 36 2.16 4.93 -8.96
C VAL A 36 3.67 5.09 -8.90
N ARG A 37 4.17 6.19 -9.48
CA ARG A 37 5.57 6.56 -9.39
C ARG A 37 5.81 7.40 -8.14
N VAL A 38 6.86 7.09 -7.41
CA VAL A 38 7.25 7.83 -6.21
C VAL A 38 7.97 9.11 -6.62
N ASP A 39 7.38 10.26 -6.29
CA ASP A 39 7.99 11.58 -6.46
C ASP A 39 8.24 12.18 -5.08
N GLY A 40 9.51 12.52 -4.80
CA GLY A 40 9.94 13.12 -3.54
C GLY A 40 10.73 12.19 -2.63
N HIS A 41 11.29 12.78 -1.57
CA HIS A 41 12.25 12.13 -0.66
C HIS A 41 11.69 11.86 0.75
N SER A 42 10.42 12.22 1.02
CA SER A 42 9.83 12.14 2.36
C SER A 42 9.70 10.73 2.93
N MET A 43 9.79 9.70 2.06
CA MET A 43 9.72 8.28 2.42
C MET A 43 11.01 7.52 2.05
N GLN A 44 12.13 8.22 1.93
CA GLN A 44 13.40 7.73 1.36
C GLN A 44 13.96 6.48 2.05
N GLU A 45 13.61 6.23 3.30
CA GLU A 45 14.02 5.01 4.01
C GLU A 45 13.27 3.75 3.56
N THR A 46 12.06 3.93 3.03
CA THR A 46 11.20 2.83 2.59
C THR A 46 11.01 2.84 1.08
N LEU A 47 10.92 4.03 0.48
CA LEU A 47 10.66 4.25 -0.94
C LEU A 47 11.62 5.33 -1.47
N ASN A 48 12.31 5.04 -2.56
CA ASN A 48 13.20 5.99 -3.22
C ASN A 48 12.46 6.76 -4.31
N GLN A 49 12.95 7.97 -4.59
CA GLN A 49 12.44 8.72 -5.72
C GLN A 49 12.63 7.93 -7.02
N GLY A 50 11.56 7.83 -7.80
CA GLY A 50 11.56 7.10 -9.07
C GLY A 50 11.12 5.64 -8.96
N ASP A 51 10.97 5.09 -7.74
CA ASP A 51 10.42 3.75 -7.55
C ASP A 51 9.01 3.68 -8.11
N MET A 52 8.68 2.53 -8.67
CA MET A 52 7.32 2.22 -9.10
C MET A 52 6.67 1.30 -8.07
N ILE A 53 5.62 1.78 -7.46
CA ILE A 53 4.84 1.01 -6.49
C ILE A 53 3.47 0.67 -7.06
N VAL A 54 2.88 -0.40 -6.56
CA VAL A 54 1.53 -0.81 -6.91
C VAL A 54 0.61 -0.52 -5.73
N MET A 55 -0.36 0.36 -5.96
CA MET A 55 -1.34 0.75 -4.96
C MET A 55 -2.56 -0.16 -5.02
N GLU A 56 -2.98 -0.67 -3.86
CA GLU A 56 -4.24 -1.38 -3.68
C GLU A 56 -5.29 -0.43 -3.09
N LYS A 57 -6.55 -0.51 -3.59
CA LYS A 57 -7.62 0.44 -3.20
C LYS A 57 -8.55 -0.07 -2.09
N PHE A 58 -8.55 -1.35 -1.79
CA PHE A 58 -9.65 -1.99 -1.05
C PHE A 58 -9.27 -2.59 0.29
N SER A 59 -8.00 -2.65 0.62
CA SER A 59 -7.56 -3.10 1.94
C SER A 59 -7.91 -2.08 3.01
N ALA A 60 -8.32 -2.57 4.18
CA ALA A 60 -8.48 -1.73 5.35
C ALA A 60 -7.12 -1.15 5.77
N ILE A 61 -7.07 0.16 5.96
CA ILE A 61 -5.87 0.87 6.36
C ILE A 61 -5.52 0.50 7.80
N LYS A 62 -4.26 0.13 8.00
CA LYS A 62 -3.68 -0.20 9.32
C LYS A 62 -2.63 0.83 9.71
N ARG A 63 -2.31 0.87 10.99
CA ARG A 63 -1.18 1.70 11.47
C ARG A 63 0.11 1.27 10.78
N PHE A 64 0.93 2.26 10.40
CA PHE A 64 2.18 2.18 9.67
C PHE A 64 2.07 1.79 8.19
N ASP A 65 0.87 1.57 7.66
CA ASP A 65 0.71 1.43 6.22
C ASP A 65 1.16 2.69 5.49
N VAL A 66 1.74 2.50 4.31
CA VAL A 66 2.05 3.59 3.40
C VAL A 66 0.85 3.81 2.50
N VAL A 67 0.31 5.02 2.53
CA VAL A 67 -0.88 5.40 1.77
C VAL A 67 -0.56 6.46 0.73
N VAL A 68 -1.27 6.38 -0.38
CA VAL A 68 -1.24 7.39 -1.45
C VAL A 68 -2.57 8.13 -1.42
N PHE A 69 -2.54 9.43 -1.31
CA PHE A 69 -3.75 10.25 -1.32
C PHE A 69 -3.57 11.51 -2.15
N LYS A 70 -4.68 12.04 -2.61
CA LYS A 70 -4.73 13.30 -3.35
C LYS A 70 -5.18 14.41 -2.42
N THR A 71 -4.43 15.50 -2.39
CA THR A 71 -4.79 16.71 -1.64
C THR A 71 -5.86 17.51 -2.36
N ASP A 72 -6.50 18.44 -1.66
CA ASP A 72 -7.47 19.39 -2.24
C ASP A 72 -6.84 20.26 -3.33
N THR A 73 -5.54 20.51 -3.25
CA THR A 73 -4.75 21.20 -4.29
C THR A 73 -4.46 20.36 -5.52
N GLY A 74 -4.87 19.07 -5.52
CA GLY A 74 -4.67 18.15 -6.62
C GLY A 74 -3.31 17.40 -6.60
N SER A 75 -2.45 17.67 -5.63
CA SER A 75 -1.15 16.99 -5.49
C SER A 75 -1.32 15.57 -4.95
N ILE A 76 -0.54 14.62 -5.47
CA ILE A 76 -0.50 13.25 -4.98
C ILE A 76 0.62 13.15 -3.95
N LEU A 77 0.29 12.68 -2.76
CA LEU A 77 1.23 12.50 -1.66
C LEU A 77 1.30 11.04 -1.24
N ILE A 78 2.50 10.63 -0.83
CA ILE A 78 2.77 9.31 -0.25
C ILE A 78 3.20 9.54 1.18
N LYS A 79 2.47 9.00 2.14
CA LYS A 79 2.73 9.16 3.57
C LYS A 79 2.45 7.86 4.32
N ARG A 80 2.99 7.78 5.56
CA ARG A 80 2.74 6.65 6.46
C ARG A 80 1.65 7.01 7.46
N VAL A 81 0.72 6.10 7.68
CA VAL A 81 -0.35 6.23 8.68
C VAL A 81 0.23 6.04 10.08
N ILE A 82 0.12 7.05 10.92
CA ILE A 82 0.59 7.00 12.31
C ILE A 82 -0.59 6.79 13.26
N GLY A 83 -1.67 7.55 13.10
CA GLY A 83 -2.90 7.45 13.89
C GLY A 83 -4.07 6.95 13.07
N LEU A 84 -4.98 6.26 13.71
CA LEU A 84 -6.26 5.82 13.14
C LEU A 84 -7.39 6.71 13.67
N PRO A 85 -8.55 6.75 12.99
CA PRO A 85 -9.68 7.54 13.44
C PRO A 85 -10.06 7.25 14.91
N GLY A 86 -10.30 8.30 15.70
CA GLY A 86 -10.64 8.20 17.12
C GLY A 86 -9.45 8.03 18.07
N GLU A 87 -8.22 8.07 17.56
CA GLU A 87 -7.02 7.95 18.39
C GLU A 87 -6.36 9.30 18.67
N ALA A 88 -5.85 9.44 19.87
CA ALA A 88 -4.99 10.56 20.26
C ALA A 88 -3.53 10.18 19.98
N VAL A 89 -2.85 10.98 19.16
CA VAL A 89 -1.45 10.77 18.81
C VAL A 89 -0.61 11.86 19.47
N ARG A 90 0.43 11.44 20.18
CA ARG A 90 1.41 12.33 20.82
C ARG A 90 2.82 11.85 20.50
N TYR A 91 3.70 12.78 20.23
CA TYR A 91 5.12 12.51 20.03
C TYR A 91 5.92 13.32 21.07
N GLU A 92 6.67 12.65 21.91
CA GLU A 92 7.40 13.27 23.01
C GLU A 92 8.69 12.50 23.28
N ASN A 93 9.79 13.21 23.47
CA ASN A 93 11.11 12.64 23.71
C ASN A 93 11.49 11.55 22.71
N ASP A 94 11.24 11.81 21.43
CA ASP A 94 11.52 10.87 20.33
C ASP A 94 10.76 9.52 20.46
N GLN A 95 9.64 9.50 21.17
CA GLN A 95 8.76 8.36 21.37
C GLN A 95 7.34 8.66 20.92
N LEU A 96 6.80 7.79 20.06
CA LEU A 96 5.40 7.85 19.65
C LEU A 96 4.50 7.27 20.74
N TYR A 97 3.43 7.99 21.06
CA TYR A 97 2.36 7.53 21.94
C TYR A 97 1.03 7.58 21.20
N VAL A 98 0.26 6.52 21.30
CA VAL A 98 -1.11 6.45 20.81
C VAL A 98 -2.03 6.08 21.96
N ASN A 99 -3.02 6.91 22.23
CA ASN A 99 -3.89 6.79 23.41
C ASN A 99 -3.10 6.64 24.72
N ASN A 100 -2.02 7.43 24.86
CA ASN A 100 -1.08 7.42 25.97
C ASN A 100 -0.24 6.12 26.12
N GLN A 101 -0.29 5.20 25.17
CA GLN A 101 0.57 4.00 25.17
C GLN A 101 1.75 4.23 24.24
N PRO A 102 2.99 3.90 24.65
CA PRO A 102 4.15 4.00 23.78
C PRO A 102 4.06 2.94 22.68
N ILE A 103 4.26 3.35 21.45
CA ILE A 103 4.25 2.47 20.27
C ILE A 103 5.63 2.45 19.65
N ALA A 104 6.16 1.25 19.41
CA ALA A 104 7.41 1.09 18.68
C ALA A 104 7.24 1.42 17.18
N GLU A 105 8.22 2.12 16.63
CA GLU A 105 8.27 2.50 15.21
C GLU A 105 9.34 1.65 14.48
N PRO A 106 8.99 0.44 14.02
CA PRO A 106 9.96 -0.50 13.46
C PRO A 106 10.63 -0.01 12.17
N TYR A 107 10.01 0.95 11.47
CA TYR A 107 10.54 1.54 10.26
C TYR A 107 11.64 2.59 10.51
N LEU A 108 11.81 3.08 11.75
CA LEU A 108 12.86 4.05 12.12
C LEU A 108 14.14 3.41 12.63
N THR A 109 14.19 2.10 12.84
CA THR A 109 15.30 1.43 13.53
C THR A 109 16.65 1.52 12.83
N LYS A 110 16.68 1.84 11.53
CA LYS A 110 17.93 1.91 10.76
C LYS A 110 18.65 3.25 10.80
N ASN A 111 17.96 4.37 11.06
CA ASN A 111 18.52 5.71 10.86
C ASN A 111 18.15 6.72 11.96
N ARG A 112 17.84 6.25 13.16
CA ARG A 112 17.66 7.15 14.31
C ARG A 112 18.99 7.84 14.61
N LYS A 113 19.23 8.97 13.94
CA LYS A 113 20.34 9.85 14.28
C LYS A 113 20.04 10.42 15.67
N LYS A 114 20.98 10.25 16.59
CA LYS A 114 20.90 10.67 17.99
C LYS A 114 20.72 12.19 18.22
N ASP A 115 20.65 12.98 17.16
CA ASP A 115 20.78 14.43 17.23
C ASP A 115 19.51 15.21 16.87
N HIS A 116 18.36 14.56 16.67
CA HIS A 116 17.10 15.25 16.45
C HIS A 116 16.15 15.00 17.63
N GLU A 117 16.22 15.88 18.61
CA GLU A 117 15.10 16.07 19.56
C GLU A 117 13.92 16.63 18.77
N THR A 118 12.89 15.83 18.57
CA THR A 118 11.63 16.28 17.98
C THR A 118 10.86 17.10 18.99
N MET A 119 10.38 18.27 18.57
CA MET A 119 9.50 19.06 19.43
C MET A 119 8.23 18.25 19.74
N PRO A 120 7.77 18.25 21.01
CA PRO A 120 6.56 17.56 21.38
C PRO A 120 5.35 18.16 20.64
N TYR A 121 4.52 17.32 20.04
CA TYR A 121 3.25 17.72 19.47
C TYR A 121 2.15 16.73 19.85
N THR A 122 0.93 17.21 19.94
CA THR A 122 -0.24 16.39 20.23
C THR A 122 -1.34 16.71 19.23
N THR A 123 -1.92 15.69 18.64
CA THR A 123 -3.04 15.79 17.71
C THR A 123 -4.11 14.78 18.09
N ASN A 124 -5.36 15.22 18.12
CA ASN A 124 -6.54 14.36 18.30
C ASN A 124 -7.29 14.30 16.97
N PHE A 125 -7.64 13.11 16.54
CA PHE A 125 -8.39 12.85 15.31
C PHE A 125 -9.77 12.29 15.60
#